data_1a80b3da07b304a0250a55eb140625ab
#
_entry.id   1a80b3da07b304a0250a55eb140625ab
#
_cell.length_a   1.000
_cell.length_b   1.000
_cell.length_c   1.000
_cell.angle_alpha   90.00
_cell.angle_beta   90.00
_cell.angle_gamma   90.00
#
_symmetry.space_group_name_H-M   'P 1'
#
loop_
_entity.id
_entity.type
_entity.pdbx_description
1 polymer ?
#
loop_
_entity_poly.entity_id
_entity_poly.type
_entity_poly.pdbx_seq_one_letter_code
_entity_poly.pdbx_strand_id
1 'polypeptide(L)'
;RDIIKVQSVKKKIYNNNIGYIKIRSFSNNTSSDLDKALSFFRNKNVTKLILDVRNNPGGLLNQAVEVSDRFLGNENLIVYTKGSTEEQNMRFTTHTKTEYIDYPMIILVNGGSASASEIVAGALQDLERAVILGTPTFGKGSVQTIIPISDGSAVRLTTARYYTPSGKIIQENGIIPDIYMENKPLPNLNVNNDEKNKEPNNKEKIRRFLRERDLKKHLKGKTSIDGSGIDDQSKSNAIEQEKKISELE
;
A
#
# COMPACT_ATOMS: atom_id res chain seq x y z
N ARG A 1 -15.71 -28.12 -13.87
CA ARG A 1 -14.92 -26.88 -13.63
C ARG A 1 -15.92 -25.80 -13.31
N ASP A 2 -15.75 -25.10 -12.19
CA ASP A 2 -16.63 -24.04 -11.75
C ASP A 2 -15.87 -22.72 -11.63
N ILE A 3 -16.56 -21.57 -11.81
CA ILE A 3 -15.95 -20.24 -11.71
C ILE A 3 -15.95 -19.83 -10.25
N ILE A 4 -14.77 -19.84 -9.63
CA ILE A 4 -14.60 -19.40 -8.25
C ILE A 4 -14.50 -17.86 -8.23
N LYS A 5 -15.51 -17.19 -7.68
CA LYS A 5 -15.47 -15.75 -7.43
C LYS A 5 -14.66 -15.48 -6.15
N VAL A 6 -13.43 -15.01 -6.31
CA VAL A 6 -12.60 -14.60 -5.17
C VAL A 6 -13.05 -13.22 -4.69
N GLN A 7 -13.52 -13.15 -3.46
CA GLN A 7 -13.92 -11.89 -2.83
C GLN A 7 -12.69 -11.03 -2.53
N SER A 8 -12.53 -9.89 -3.22
CA SER A 8 -11.40 -8.97 -3.04
C SER A 8 -11.50 -8.15 -1.76
N VAL A 9 -12.72 -7.86 -1.29
CA VAL A 9 -12.99 -7.03 -0.11
C VAL A 9 -13.67 -7.85 0.99
N LYS A 10 -13.14 -7.78 2.22
CA LYS A 10 -13.79 -8.29 3.43
C LYS A 10 -14.05 -7.15 4.39
N LYS A 11 -15.17 -7.21 5.13
CA LYS A 11 -15.57 -6.21 6.09
C LYS A 11 -15.91 -6.80 7.44
N LYS A 12 -15.67 -6.02 8.51
CA LYS A 12 -16.03 -6.35 9.89
C LYS A 12 -16.27 -5.06 10.67
N ILE A 13 -17.08 -5.10 11.73
CA ILE A 13 -17.23 -4.00 12.66
C ILE A 13 -16.59 -4.40 14.00
N TYR A 14 -15.80 -3.50 14.57
CA TYR A 14 -15.24 -3.61 15.92
C TYR A 14 -15.81 -2.51 16.83
N ASN A 15 -16.02 -2.84 18.08
CA ASN A 15 -16.48 -1.90 19.10
C ASN A 15 -17.70 -1.05 18.66
N ASN A 16 -18.59 -1.63 17.86
CA ASN A 16 -19.82 -1.07 17.30
C ASN A 16 -19.68 0.16 16.40
N ASN A 17 -18.52 0.82 16.34
CA ASN A 17 -18.33 2.06 15.57
C ASN A 17 -17.07 2.10 14.70
N ILE A 18 -16.24 1.07 14.69
CA ILE A 18 -15.03 0.98 13.86
C ILE A 18 -15.27 0.00 12.73
N GLY A 19 -15.32 0.50 11.50
CA GLY A 19 -15.38 -0.30 10.29
C GLY A 19 -13.98 -0.76 9.88
N TYR A 20 -13.81 -2.06 9.74
CA TYR A 20 -12.60 -2.67 9.22
C TYR A 20 -12.88 -3.22 7.83
N ILE A 21 -12.06 -2.80 6.86
CA ILE A 21 -12.08 -3.27 5.48
C ILE A 21 -10.71 -3.86 5.15
N LYS A 22 -10.69 -5.11 4.69
CA LYS A 22 -9.50 -5.73 4.14
C LYS A 22 -9.63 -5.87 2.63
N ILE A 23 -8.73 -5.24 1.89
CA ILE A 23 -8.57 -5.43 0.44
C ILE A 23 -7.43 -6.43 0.23
N ARG A 24 -7.73 -7.56 -0.42
CA ARG A 24 -6.76 -8.64 -0.68
C ARG A 24 -5.99 -8.44 -1.98
N SER A 25 -6.65 -7.87 -2.98
CA SER A 25 -6.11 -7.54 -4.30
C SER A 25 -7.02 -6.52 -4.99
N PHE A 26 -6.49 -5.80 -5.97
CA PHE A 26 -7.25 -4.86 -6.78
C PHE A 26 -7.71 -5.53 -8.08
N SER A 27 -8.91 -6.11 -8.05
CA SER A 27 -9.59 -6.76 -9.18
C SER A 27 -10.73 -5.88 -9.71
N ASN A 28 -11.32 -6.23 -10.85
CA ASN A 28 -12.36 -5.43 -11.54
C ASN A 28 -13.53 -4.98 -10.65
N ASN A 29 -13.84 -5.71 -9.59
CA ASN A 29 -15.00 -5.44 -8.75
C ASN A 29 -14.63 -4.82 -7.38
N THR A 30 -13.36 -4.45 -7.16
CA THR A 30 -12.90 -4.05 -5.82
C THR A 30 -13.56 -2.75 -5.35
N SER A 31 -13.69 -1.75 -6.22
CA SER A 31 -14.39 -0.49 -5.91
C SER A 31 -15.86 -0.71 -5.59
N SER A 32 -16.56 -1.50 -6.42
CA SER A 32 -17.97 -1.85 -6.19
C SER A 32 -18.19 -2.63 -4.88
N ASP A 33 -17.29 -3.56 -4.55
CA ASP A 33 -17.35 -4.29 -3.28
C ASP A 33 -17.00 -3.40 -2.08
N LEU A 34 -16.13 -2.40 -2.28
CA LEU A 34 -15.88 -1.35 -1.29
C LEU A 34 -17.13 -0.50 -1.05
N ASP A 35 -17.82 -0.06 -2.09
CA ASP A 35 -19.08 0.72 -2.00
C ASP A 35 -20.14 -0.02 -1.19
N LYS A 36 -20.29 -1.34 -1.40
CA LYS A 36 -21.18 -2.18 -0.60
C LYS A 36 -20.75 -2.27 0.87
N ALA A 37 -19.44 -2.26 1.14
CA ALA A 37 -18.93 -2.28 2.50
C ALA A 37 -19.17 -0.95 3.20
N LEU A 38 -18.93 0.18 2.53
CA LEU A 38 -19.14 1.52 3.06
C LEU A 38 -20.63 1.80 3.31
N SER A 39 -21.52 1.42 2.38
CA SER A 39 -22.97 1.51 2.56
C SER A 39 -23.46 0.69 3.77
N PHE A 40 -22.92 -0.53 3.94
CA PHE A 40 -23.21 -1.35 5.12
C PHE A 40 -22.77 -0.66 6.41
N PHE A 41 -21.60 -0.02 6.43
CA PHE A 41 -21.10 0.70 7.61
C PHE A 41 -21.93 1.93 7.95
N ARG A 42 -22.36 2.69 6.93
CA ARG A 42 -23.29 3.82 7.12
C ARG A 42 -24.57 3.38 7.84
N ASN A 43 -25.18 2.28 7.39
CA ASN A 43 -26.41 1.73 7.99
C ASN A 43 -26.20 1.19 9.41
N LYS A 44 -24.96 1.04 9.85
CA LYS A 44 -24.58 0.57 11.19
C LYS A 44 -23.96 1.67 12.06
N ASN A 45 -24.06 2.94 11.65
CA ASN A 45 -23.52 4.10 12.36
C ASN A 45 -22.00 3.98 12.67
N VAL A 46 -21.25 3.36 11.77
CA VAL A 46 -19.79 3.34 11.84
C VAL A 46 -19.26 4.76 11.56
N THR A 47 -18.32 5.23 12.39
CA THR A 47 -17.78 6.59 12.31
C THR A 47 -16.25 6.62 12.14
N LYS A 48 -15.57 5.48 12.16
CA LYS A 48 -14.12 5.36 12.05
C LYS A 48 -13.78 4.20 11.11
N LEU A 49 -12.71 4.32 10.31
CA LEU A 49 -12.35 3.32 9.33
C LEU A 49 -10.92 2.80 9.53
N ILE A 50 -10.76 1.50 9.36
CA ILE A 50 -9.46 0.83 9.20
C ILE A 50 -9.47 0.15 7.84
N LEU A 51 -8.58 0.58 6.96
CA LEU A 51 -8.32 -0.04 5.66
C LEU A 51 -7.07 -0.90 5.74
N ASP A 52 -7.21 -2.21 5.60
CA ASP A 52 -6.09 -3.16 5.67
C ASP A 52 -5.68 -3.61 4.26
N VAL A 53 -4.50 -3.17 3.81
CA VAL A 53 -3.86 -3.61 2.56
C VAL A 53 -2.59 -4.41 2.83
N ARG A 54 -2.39 -4.93 4.03
CA ARG A 54 -1.28 -5.82 4.34
C ARG A 54 -1.37 -7.11 3.54
N ASN A 55 -0.24 -7.56 2.98
CA ASN A 55 -0.13 -8.72 2.09
C ASN A 55 -1.00 -8.61 0.82
N ASN A 56 -1.26 -7.39 0.37
CA ASN A 56 -1.96 -7.12 -0.88
C ASN A 56 -0.93 -6.75 -1.96
N PRO A 57 -0.66 -7.64 -2.95
CA PRO A 57 0.37 -7.41 -3.96
C PRO A 57 -0.01 -6.34 -5.01
N GLY A 58 -1.19 -5.72 -4.85
CA GLY A 58 -1.72 -4.74 -5.78
C GLY A 58 -2.75 -5.32 -6.75
N GLY A 59 -2.71 -4.88 -7.99
CA GLY A 59 -3.62 -5.27 -9.05
C GLY A 59 -3.87 -4.12 -10.03
N LEU A 60 -5.10 -3.91 -10.43
CA LEU A 60 -5.47 -2.94 -11.44
C LEU A 60 -5.33 -1.50 -10.96
N LEU A 61 -4.64 -0.67 -11.75
CA LEU A 61 -4.43 0.76 -11.46
C LEU A 61 -5.76 1.53 -11.33
N ASN A 62 -6.68 1.33 -12.28
CA ASN A 62 -7.99 1.99 -12.24
C ASN A 62 -8.74 1.70 -10.94
N GLN A 63 -8.64 0.47 -10.42
CA GLN A 63 -9.26 0.12 -9.14
C GLN A 63 -8.59 0.80 -7.94
N ALA A 64 -7.27 1.03 -7.98
CA ALA A 64 -6.59 1.83 -6.96
C ALA A 64 -7.06 3.29 -6.99
N VAL A 65 -7.21 3.86 -8.18
CA VAL A 65 -7.73 5.22 -8.38
C VAL A 65 -9.16 5.31 -7.85
N GLU A 66 -10.06 4.41 -8.25
CA GLU A 66 -11.44 4.39 -7.80
C GLU A 66 -11.59 4.19 -6.28
N VAL A 67 -10.76 3.32 -5.68
CA VAL A 67 -10.73 3.14 -4.22
C VAL A 67 -10.26 4.41 -3.50
N SER A 68 -9.23 5.08 -4.00
CA SER A 68 -8.74 6.34 -3.43
C SER A 68 -9.79 7.45 -3.55
N ASP A 69 -10.48 7.51 -4.68
CA ASP A 69 -11.53 8.49 -4.98
C ASP A 69 -12.69 8.44 -3.95
N ARG A 70 -12.95 7.28 -3.34
CA ARG A 70 -13.98 7.13 -2.28
C ARG A 70 -13.64 7.86 -0.98
N PHE A 71 -12.39 8.22 -0.77
CA PHE A 71 -11.92 8.80 0.50
C PHE A 71 -11.35 10.21 0.36
N LEU A 72 -11.11 10.66 -0.87
CA LEU A 72 -10.54 11.98 -1.16
C LEU A 72 -11.64 12.91 -1.70
N GLY A 73 -11.46 14.21 -1.46
CA GLY A 73 -12.34 15.21 -2.06
C GLY A 73 -12.12 15.34 -3.56
N ASN A 74 -12.98 16.13 -4.22
CA ASN A 74 -12.88 16.37 -5.65
C ASN A 74 -11.55 17.05 -6.06
N GLU A 75 -11.10 16.80 -7.29
CA GLU A 75 -9.92 17.41 -7.93
C GLU A 75 -8.56 17.13 -7.25
N ASN A 76 -8.47 16.16 -6.36
CA ASN A 76 -7.22 15.76 -5.77
C ASN A 76 -6.42 14.84 -6.71
N LEU A 77 -5.12 15.09 -6.84
CA LEU A 77 -4.22 14.18 -7.54
C LEU A 77 -4.04 12.91 -6.70
N ILE A 78 -4.22 11.73 -7.30
CA ILE A 78 -4.03 10.44 -6.64
C ILE A 78 -2.63 9.88 -6.94
N VAL A 79 -2.28 9.85 -8.22
CA VAL A 79 -1.02 9.31 -8.72
C VAL A 79 -0.73 9.89 -10.10
N TYR A 80 0.53 10.02 -10.44
CA TYR A 80 0.93 10.32 -11.80
C TYR A 80 2.07 9.41 -12.25
N THR A 81 2.22 9.28 -13.56
CA THR A 81 3.30 8.52 -14.18
C THR A 81 4.27 9.42 -14.89
N LYS A 82 5.55 9.03 -14.91
CA LYS A 82 6.57 9.62 -15.78
C LYS A 82 7.27 8.49 -16.54
N GLY A 83 7.28 8.61 -17.85
CA GLY A 83 7.94 7.68 -18.78
C GLY A 83 9.00 8.38 -19.62
N SER A 84 9.45 7.68 -20.67
CA SER A 84 10.44 8.21 -21.62
C SER A 84 9.82 9.11 -22.68
N THR A 85 8.51 9.00 -22.92
CA THR A 85 7.74 9.84 -23.85
C THR A 85 6.61 10.56 -23.13
N GLU A 86 6.09 11.63 -23.73
CA GLU A 86 5.02 12.43 -23.13
C GLU A 86 3.72 11.64 -22.97
N GLU A 87 3.39 10.74 -23.91
CA GLU A 87 2.20 9.90 -23.85
C GLU A 87 2.19 8.95 -22.63
N GLN A 88 3.37 8.69 -22.05
CA GLN A 88 3.52 7.87 -20.84
C GLN A 88 3.34 8.69 -19.55
N ASN A 89 3.20 10.02 -19.68
CA ASN A 89 2.98 10.93 -18.56
C ASN A 89 1.48 11.11 -18.34
N MET A 90 0.92 10.31 -17.44
CA MET A 90 -0.50 10.33 -17.11
C MET A 90 -0.70 10.87 -15.70
N ARG A 91 -1.83 11.54 -15.49
CA ARG A 91 -2.27 12.02 -14.17
C ARG A 91 -3.65 11.44 -13.87
N PHE A 92 -3.80 10.93 -12.67
CA PHE A 92 -5.06 10.37 -12.18
C PHE A 92 -5.54 11.19 -10.99
N THR A 93 -6.72 11.77 -11.13
CA THR A 93 -7.34 12.65 -10.14
C THR A 93 -8.65 12.08 -9.65
N THR A 94 -9.13 12.58 -8.53
CA THR A 94 -10.47 12.27 -8.02
C THR A 94 -11.54 13.01 -8.83
N HIS A 95 -12.71 12.38 -8.97
CA HIS A 95 -13.85 12.92 -9.71
C HIS A 95 -15.15 12.90 -8.89
N THR A 96 -15.17 12.19 -7.77
CA THR A 96 -16.39 11.95 -7.00
C THR A 96 -16.41 12.81 -5.74
N LYS A 97 -17.56 13.42 -5.44
CA LYS A 97 -17.82 13.96 -4.09
C LYS A 97 -18.05 12.79 -3.15
N THR A 98 -17.21 12.66 -2.14
CA THR A 98 -17.33 11.58 -1.17
C THR A 98 -18.00 12.06 0.13
N GLU A 99 -18.77 11.16 0.76
CA GLU A 99 -19.37 11.36 2.07
C GLU A 99 -18.47 10.86 3.22
N TYR A 100 -17.31 10.28 2.91
CA TYR A 100 -16.41 9.63 3.88
C TYR A 100 -15.18 10.47 4.22
N ILE A 101 -15.15 11.74 3.82
CA ILE A 101 -13.99 12.64 4.03
C ILE A 101 -13.69 12.82 5.52
N ASP A 102 -14.71 12.96 6.36
CA ASP A 102 -14.56 13.30 7.78
C ASP A 102 -14.34 12.10 8.70
N TYR A 103 -14.40 10.87 8.18
CA TYR A 103 -14.17 9.70 9.03
C TYR A 103 -12.69 9.56 9.38
N PRO A 104 -12.30 9.56 10.68
CA PRO A 104 -10.95 9.18 11.07
C PRO A 104 -10.56 7.84 10.44
N MET A 105 -9.40 7.80 9.78
CA MET A 105 -9.00 6.65 8.97
C MET A 105 -7.55 6.26 9.22
N ILE A 106 -7.33 4.95 9.36
CA ILE A 106 -6.01 4.33 9.43
C ILE A 106 -5.87 3.35 8.28
N ILE A 107 -4.70 3.32 7.64
CA ILE A 107 -4.34 2.31 6.66
C ILE A 107 -3.26 1.41 7.23
N LEU A 108 -3.53 0.09 7.24
CA LEU A 108 -2.55 -0.91 7.67
C LEU A 108 -1.76 -1.41 6.47
N VAL A 109 -0.43 -1.29 6.56
CA VAL A 109 0.51 -1.68 5.50
C VAL A 109 1.60 -2.62 6.03
N ASN A 110 2.25 -3.37 5.13
CA ASN A 110 3.46 -4.11 5.42
C ASN A 110 4.29 -4.36 4.15
N GLY A 111 5.43 -5.03 4.27
CA GLY A 111 6.29 -5.38 3.12
C GLY A 111 5.63 -6.24 2.03
N GLY A 112 4.44 -6.79 2.28
CA GLY A 112 3.63 -7.47 1.26
C GLY A 112 2.61 -6.55 0.57
N SER A 113 2.53 -5.27 0.95
CA SER A 113 1.72 -4.26 0.29
C SER A 113 2.50 -3.70 -0.90
N ALA A 114 2.01 -3.88 -2.13
CA ALA A 114 2.76 -3.52 -3.34
C ALA A 114 1.89 -2.85 -4.41
N SER A 115 2.52 -2.05 -5.30
CA SER A 115 1.90 -1.51 -6.52
C SER A 115 0.62 -0.70 -6.22
N ALA A 116 -0.58 -1.15 -6.66
CA ALA A 116 -1.86 -0.50 -6.42
C ALA A 116 -2.12 -0.20 -4.92
N SER A 117 -1.66 -1.08 -4.02
CA SER A 117 -1.75 -0.83 -2.56
C SER A 117 -0.91 0.37 -2.14
N GLU A 118 0.25 0.56 -2.78
CA GLU A 118 1.16 1.67 -2.49
C GLU A 118 0.63 2.98 -3.08
N ILE A 119 -0.08 2.91 -4.21
CA ILE A 119 -0.78 4.07 -4.78
C ILE A 119 -1.85 4.58 -3.80
N VAL A 120 -2.71 3.68 -3.30
CA VAL A 120 -3.76 4.05 -2.33
C VAL A 120 -3.15 4.60 -1.04
N ALA A 121 -2.18 3.90 -0.46
CA ALA A 121 -1.55 4.34 0.79
C ALA A 121 -0.81 5.66 0.61
N GLY A 122 -0.05 5.84 -0.47
CA GLY A 122 0.72 7.05 -0.74
C GLY A 122 -0.16 8.27 -1.04
N ALA A 123 -1.25 8.08 -1.80
CA ALA A 123 -2.19 9.16 -2.07
C ALA A 123 -2.88 9.65 -0.78
N LEU A 124 -3.38 8.72 0.05
CA LEU A 124 -4.08 9.06 1.28
C LEU A 124 -3.14 9.60 2.37
N GLN A 125 -1.84 9.21 2.34
CA GLN A 125 -0.81 9.77 3.19
C GLN A 125 -0.45 11.21 2.78
N ASP A 126 -0.09 11.41 1.51
CA ASP A 126 0.37 12.71 1.00
C ASP A 126 -0.70 13.81 1.09
N LEU A 127 -1.98 13.42 1.02
CA LEU A 127 -3.13 14.31 1.18
C LEU A 127 -3.66 14.36 2.63
N GLU A 128 -2.88 13.85 3.58
CA GLU A 128 -3.21 13.87 5.03
C GLU A 128 -4.60 13.29 5.37
N ARG A 129 -5.10 12.41 4.49
CA ARG A 129 -6.44 11.82 4.64
C ARG A 129 -6.46 10.67 5.64
N ALA A 130 -5.36 9.92 5.76
CA ALA A 130 -5.26 8.76 6.63
C ALA A 130 -3.87 8.64 7.24
N VAL A 131 -3.80 8.10 8.45
CA VAL A 131 -2.55 7.71 9.10
C VAL A 131 -2.14 6.33 8.60
N ILE A 132 -0.92 6.19 8.13
CA ILE A 132 -0.35 4.93 7.67
C ILE A 132 0.35 4.23 8.83
N LEU A 133 -0.06 3.01 9.14
CA LEU A 133 0.45 2.24 10.28
C LEU A 133 0.97 0.89 9.81
N GLY A 134 2.18 0.50 10.24
CA GLY A 134 2.76 -0.81 9.96
C GLY A 134 4.25 -0.77 9.67
N THR A 135 4.71 -1.57 8.70
CA THR A 135 6.09 -1.58 8.23
C THR A 135 6.17 -1.05 6.79
N PRO A 136 7.35 -0.55 6.35
CA PRO A 136 7.50 -0.07 4.98
C PRO A 136 7.00 -1.05 3.94
N THR A 137 6.36 -0.54 2.89
CA THR A 137 5.78 -1.34 1.82
C THR A 137 6.86 -1.89 0.86
N PHE A 138 6.45 -2.67 -0.14
CA PHE A 138 7.36 -3.41 -1.02
C PHE A 138 8.25 -2.50 -1.87
N GLY A 139 7.70 -1.44 -2.48
CA GLY A 139 8.42 -0.52 -3.35
C GLY A 139 8.30 -0.82 -4.84
N LYS A 140 7.16 -1.35 -5.31
CA LYS A 140 6.92 -1.60 -6.73
C LYS A 140 6.23 -0.40 -7.39
N GLY A 141 7.03 0.51 -7.94
CA GLY A 141 6.56 1.72 -8.62
C GLY A 141 6.65 1.69 -10.15
N SER A 142 6.86 0.52 -10.76
CA SER A 142 6.98 0.39 -12.23
C SER A 142 5.61 0.21 -12.91
N VAL A 143 5.38 0.97 -13.99
CA VAL A 143 4.25 0.81 -14.91
C VAL A 143 4.63 -0.19 -15.98
N GLN A 144 3.81 -1.23 -16.19
CA GLN A 144 4.03 -2.25 -17.20
C GLN A 144 2.93 -2.20 -18.24
N THR A 145 3.32 -2.03 -19.50
CA THR A 145 2.42 -2.05 -20.66
C THR A 145 2.56 -3.38 -21.39
N ILE A 146 1.42 -3.95 -21.77
CA ILE A 146 1.37 -5.16 -22.61
C ILE A 146 1.21 -4.71 -24.06
N ILE A 147 2.19 -5.02 -24.89
CA ILE A 147 2.21 -4.68 -26.32
C ILE A 147 1.96 -5.98 -27.10
N PRO A 148 0.80 -6.12 -27.76
CA PRO A 148 0.54 -7.29 -28.61
C PRO A 148 1.44 -7.29 -29.85
N ILE A 149 1.86 -8.48 -30.28
CA ILE A 149 2.66 -8.70 -31.48
C ILE A 149 1.81 -9.41 -32.53
N SER A 150 2.19 -9.28 -33.82
CA SER A 150 1.41 -9.78 -34.96
C SER A 150 1.23 -11.30 -34.99
N ASP A 151 2.07 -12.06 -34.30
CA ASP A 151 2.00 -13.53 -34.18
C ASP A 151 1.05 -14.03 -33.08
N GLY A 152 0.32 -13.10 -32.41
CA GLY A 152 -0.59 -13.41 -31.29
C GLY A 152 0.10 -13.49 -29.93
N SER A 153 1.43 -13.34 -29.87
CA SER A 153 2.18 -13.16 -28.62
C SER A 153 2.08 -11.72 -28.10
N ALA A 154 2.62 -11.47 -26.91
CA ALA A 154 2.70 -10.11 -26.36
C ALA A 154 3.98 -9.90 -25.56
N VAL A 155 4.52 -8.68 -25.62
CA VAL A 155 5.65 -8.24 -24.79
C VAL A 155 5.14 -7.39 -23.64
N ARG A 156 5.57 -7.69 -22.42
CA ARG A 156 5.33 -6.86 -21.24
C ARG A 156 6.55 -6.00 -20.96
N LEU A 157 6.42 -4.70 -21.18
CA LEU A 157 7.50 -3.74 -21.10
C LEU A 157 7.26 -2.75 -19.95
N THR A 158 8.30 -2.39 -19.20
CA THR A 158 8.23 -1.28 -18.25
C THR A 158 8.40 0.04 -19.02
N THR A 159 7.36 0.88 -18.98
CA THR A 159 7.28 2.11 -19.77
C THR A 159 7.37 3.38 -18.93
N ALA A 160 6.97 3.33 -17.66
CA ALA A 160 6.94 4.50 -16.79
C ALA A 160 7.11 4.12 -15.30
N ARG A 161 7.19 5.12 -14.44
CA ARG A 161 7.18 4.99 -12.98
C ARG A 161 6.03 5.73 -12.37
N TYR A 162 5.53 5.21 -11.23
CA TYR A 162 4.50 5.85 -10.41
C TYR A 162 5.13 6.81 -9.42
N TYR A 163 4.48 7.95 -9.27
CA TYR A 163 4.79 8.99 -8.30
C TYR A 163 3.55 9.32 -7.48
N THR A 164 3.71 9.52 -6.18
CA THR A 164 2.64 9.98 -5.30
C THR A 164 2.32 11.46 -5.56
N PRO A 165 1.23 12.01 -5.04
CA PRO A 165 0.87 13.42 -5.22
C PRO A 165 2.00 14.39 -4.86
N SER A 166 2.77 14.13 -3.80
CA SER A 166 3.90 14.95 -3.38
C SER A 166 5.17 14.77 -4.23
N GLY A 167 5.15 13.87 -5.21
CA GLY A 167 6.29 13.62 -6.11
C GLY A 167 7.25 12.54 -5.64
N LYS A 168 6.96 11.81 -4.56
CA LYS A 168 7.80 10.71 -4.08
C LYS A 168 7.74 9.55 -5.07
N ILE A 169 8.90 8.95 -5.36
CA ILE A 169 9.02 7.77 -6.21
C ILE A 169 8.67 6.52 -5.39
N ILE A 170 7.67 5.75 -5.82
CA ILE A 170 7.31 4.49 -5.16
C ILE A 170 8.38 3.42 -5.41
N GLN A 171 9.02 3.42 -6.60
CA GLN A 171 10.01 2.40 -6.97
C GLN A 171 11.17 2.34 -5.98
N GLU A 172 11.47 1.16 -5.44
CA GLU A 172 12.45 0.83 -4.39
C GLU A 172 12.15 1.40 -3.00
N ASN A 173 11.58 2.61 -2.91
CA ASN A 173 11.34 3.29 -1.63
C ASN A 173 10.11 2.70 -0.92
N GLY A 174 9.05 2.44 -1.68
CA GLY A 174 7.75 2.11 -1.11
C GLY A 174 7.12 3.30 -0.39
N ILE A 175 6.12 2.99 0.41
CA ILE A 175 5.48 3.94 1.33
C ILE A 175 6.02 3.66 2.73
N ILE A 176 6.60 4.69 3.35
CA ILE A 176 7.06 4.63 4.74
C ILE A 176 5.87 4.98 5.62
N PRO A 177 5.52 4.13 6.60
CA PRO A 177 4.40 4.40 7.49
C PRO A 177 4.68 5.60 8.41
N ASP A 178 3.62 6.33 8.79
CA ASP A 178 3.69 7.42 9.77
C ASP A 178 3.94 6.87 11.17
N ILE A 179 3.40 5.68 11.46
CA ILE A 179 3.62 4.96 12.71
C ILE A 179 4.18 3.57 12.37
N TYR A 180 5.42 3.34 12.78
CA TYR A 180 6.06 2.04 12.61
C TYR A 180 5.51 1.05 13.64
N MET A 181 5.05 -0.11 13.16
CA MET A 181 4.59 -1.21 14.00
C MET A 181 4.84 -2.56 13.34
N GLU A 182 5.65 -3.39 13.94
CA GLU A 182 5.81 -4.78 13.51
C GLU A 182 4.65 -5.67 13.98
N ASN A 183 4.26 -6.58 13.10
CA ASN A 183 3.29 -7.62 13.46
C ASN A 183 4.03 -8.74 14.22
N LYS A 184 4.24 -8.55 15.53
CA LYS A 184 4.79 -9.63 16.36
C LYS A 184 3.74 -10.75 16.46
N PRO A 185 4.06 -12.02 16.22
CA PRO A 185 3.17 -13.12 16.52
C PRO A 185 2.80 -13.04 18.01
N LEU A 186 1.52 -13.13 18.33
CA LEU A 186 1.13 -13.29 19.72
C LEU A 186 1.84 -14.53 20.27
N PRO A 187 2.49 -14.46 21.45
CA PRO A 187 3.04 -15.66 22.07
C PRO A 187 1.89 -16.66 22.19
N ASN A 188 2.15 -17.90 21.71
CA ASN A 188 1.17 -18.97 21.84
C ASN A 188 0.88 -19.19 23.33
N LEU A 189 -0.29 -18.79 23.79
CA LEU A 189 -0.74 -18.97 25.17
C LEU A 189 -1.00 -20.45 25.54
N ASN A 190 -0.78 -21.37 24.61
CA ASN A 190 -0.92 -22.82 24.78
C ASN A 190 0.38 -23.56 24.40
N VAL A 191 1.45 -23.37 25.16
CA VAL A 191 2.57 -24.31 25.15
C VAL A 191 2.52 -25.04 26.51
N ASN A 192 2.05 -26.28 26.50
CA ASN A 192 2.29 -27.22 27.58
C ASN A 192 3.80 -27.25 27.89
N ASN A 193 4.15 -27.18 29.16
CA ASN A 193 5.47 -26.93 29.72
C ASN A 193 6.55 -27.99 29.44
N ASP A 194 6.49 -28.79 28.40
CA ASP A 194 7.37 -29.96 28.23
C ASP A 194 8.48 -29.80 27.15
N GLU A 195 8.64 -28.61 26.54
CA GLU A 195 9.75 -28.38 25.59
C GLU A 195 10.61 -27.15 25.95
N LYS A 196 11.29 -27.24 27.11
CA LYS A 196 12.19 -26.15 27.60
C LYS A 196 13.55 -26.08 26.92
N ASN A 197 13.89 -26.82 25.87
CA ASN A 197 15.24 -26.87 25.31
C ASN A 197 15.28 -27.00 23.77
N LYS A 198 14.53 -26.23 23.00
CA LYS A 198 14.84 -26.06 21.58
C LYS A 198 15.09 -24.60 21.29
N GLU A 199 16.35 -24.28 20.95
CA GLU A 199 16.68 -22.98 20.37
C GLU A 199 15.76 -22.70 19.17
N PRO A 200 15.24 -21.46 19.01
CA PRO A 200 14.34 -21.13 17.90
C PRO A 200 15.08 -21.37 16.59
N ASN A 201 14.54 -22.31 15.81
CA ASN A 201 15.09 -22.73 14.53
C ASN A 201 15.25 -21.50 13.62
N ASN A 202 16.45 -21.26 13.13
CA ASN A 202 16.88 -20.09 12.35
C ASN A 202 16.04 -19.81 11.07
N LYS A 203 15.12 -20.71 10.73
CA LYS A 203 14.17 -20.57 9.60
C LYS A 203 12.95 -19.68 9.92
N GLU A 204 12.60 -19.45 11.19
CA GLU A 204 11.49 -18.56 11.57
C GLU A 204 11.90 -17.07 11.63
N LYS A 205 13.20 -16.78 11.74
CA LYS A 205 13.72 -15.40 11.77
C LYS A 205 13.70 -14.70 10.42
N ILE A 206 13.36 -15.33 9.30
CA ILE A 206 13.45 -14.75 7.96
C ILE A 206 12.09 -14.76 7.25
N ARG A 207 11.04 -14.27 7.89
CA ARG A 207 9.92 -13.66 7.18
C ARG A 207 10.05 -12.14 7.12
N ARG A 208 11.26 -11.62 6.89
CA ARG A 208 11.43 -10.28 6.35
C ARG A 208 10.86 -10.35 4.93
N PHE A 209 9.77 -9.63 4.70
CA PHE A 209 9.27 -9.46 3.34
C PHE A 209 10.40 -8.88 2.50
N LEU A 210 10.83 -9.62 1.46
CA LEU A 210 11.75 -9.09 0.47
C LEU A 210 11.11 -7.86 -0.16
N ARG A 211 11.85 -6.76 -0.20
CA ARG A 211 11.43 -5.52 -0.85
C ARG A 211 11.96 -5.49 -2.28
N GLU A 212 11.40 -4.64 -3.14
CA GLU A 212 11.85 -4.50 -4.53
C GLU A 212 13.37 -4.27 -4.62
N ARG A 213 13.92 -3.42 -3.76
CA ARG A 213 15.36 -3.14 -3.69
C ARG A 213 16.24 -4.34 -3.33
N ASP A 214 15.68 -5.37 -2.70
CA ASP A 214 16.40 -6.58 -2.26
C ASP A 214 16.49 -7.64 -3.40
N LEU A 215 15.78 -7.43 -4.51
CA LEU A 215 15.79 -8.32 -5.66
C LEU A 215 17.04 -8.13 -6.49
N LYS A 216 17.69 -9.24 -6.89
CA LYS A 216 18.94 -9.22 -7.68
C LYS A 216 18.83 -8.52 -9.04
N LYS A 217 17.63 -8.45 -9.62
CA LYS A 217 17.32 -7.76 -10.89
C LYS A 217 16.09 -6.90 -10.68
N HIS A 218 16.28 -5.69 -10.18
CA HIS A 218 15.20 -4.71 -10.02
C HIS A 218 15.49 -3.44 -10.81
N LEU A 219 14.45 -2.69 -11.12
CA LEU A 219 14.55 -1.39 -11.76
C LEU A 219 14.97 -0.36 -10.71
N LYS A 220 16.17 0.24 -10.86
CA LYS A 220 16.63 1.26 -9.90
C LYS A 220 15.73 2.49 -9.94
N GLY A 221 15.34 2.96 -8.77
CA GLY A 221 14.77 4.29 -8.58
C GLY A 221 15.86 5.31 -8.97
N LYS A 222 15.66 6.15 -10.01
CA LYS A 222 16.54 7.29 -10.20
C LYS A 222 16.11 8.35 -9.20
N THR A 223 17.00 8.76 -8.32
CA THR A 223 16.92 10.04 -7.63
C THR A 223 16.71 11.13 -8.67
N SER A 224 15.73 11.98 -8.47
CA SER A 224 15.39 13.10 -9.36
C SER A 224 16.64 13.86 -9.76
N ILE A 225 16.85 13.95 -11.05
CA ILE A 225 17.77 14.91 -11.63
C ILE A 225 17.04 16.25 -11.60
N ASP A 226 17.30 17.04 -10.60
CA ASP A 226 17.42 18.48 -10.71
C ASP A 226 18.16 18.97 -9.47
N GLY A 227 19.29 19.66 -9.73
CA GLY A 227 20.24 20.07 -8.72
C GLY A 227 19.66 21.13 -7.78
N SER A 228 19.27 20.72 -6.61
CA SER A 228 19.30 21.52 -5.39
C SER A 228 19.18 20.54 -4.20
N GLY A 229 20.27 20.46 -3.41
CA GLY A 229 20.47 19.51 -2.36
C GLY A 229 19.37 19.42 -1.32
N ILE A 230 18.74 18.28 -1.26
CA ILE A 230 18.04 17.77 -0.07
C ILE A 230 18.24 16.24 -0.06
N ASP A 231 19.42 15.79 0.34
CA ASP A 231 19.71 14.34 0.38
C ASP A 231 20.29 13.84 1.71
N ASP A 232 20.40 14.69 2.73
CA ASP A 232 20.99 14.28 4.01
C ASP A 232 20.02 14.28 5.21
N GLN A 233 18.86 14.93 5.10
CA GLN A 233 17.94 15.02 6.24
C GLN A 233 17.03 13.80 6.41
N SER A 234 16.69 13.08 5.34
CA SER A 234 15.80 11.91 5.44
C SER A 234 16.51 10.66 6.03
N LYS A 235 17.81 10.51 5.78
CA LYS A 235 18.63 9.47 6.42
C LYS A 235 18.90 9.76 7.89
N SER A 236 19.14 11.02 8.22
CA SER A 236 19.37 11.47 9.59
C SER A 236 18.13 11.27 10.47
N ASN A 237 16.95 11.58 9.97
CA ASN A 237 15.70 11.41 10.73
C ASN A 237 15.32 9.94 10.98
N ALA A 238 15.61 9.03 10.05
CA ALA A 238 15.36 7.61 10.25
C ALA A 238 16.31 7.00 11.31
N ILE A 239 17.59 7.40 11.26
CA ILE A 239 18.62 6.93 12.22
C ILE A 239 18.39 7.55 13.61
N GLU A 240 17.92 8.79 13.68
CA GLU A 240 17.61 9.47 14.94
C GLU A 240 16.35 8.92 15.61
N GLN A 241 15.34 8.49 14.81
CA GLN A 241 14.17 7.78 15.35
C GLN A 241 14.51 6.38 15.85
N GLU A 242 15.40 5.63 15.17
CA GLU A 242 15.86 4.33 15.66
C GLU A 242 16.67 4.46 16.96
N LYS A 243 17.49 5.51 17.11
CA LYS A 243 18.20 5.79 18.37
C LYS A 243 17.27 6.14 19.51
N LYS A 244 16.27 7.00 19.27
CA LYS A 244 15.27 7.36 20.31
C LYS A 244 14.42 6.21 20.79
N ILE A 245 14.18 5.21 19.94
CA ILE A 245 13.42 4.00 20.32
C ILE A 245 14.31 3.05 21.13
N SER A 246 15.62 2.96 20.84
CA SER A 246 16.55 2.13 21.60
C SER A 246 16.95 2.70 22.98
N GLU A 247 16.71 3.99 23.23
CA GLU A 247 16.93 4.64 24.53
C GLU A 247 15.70 4.58 25.47
N LEU A 248 14.57 4.03 24.98
CA LEU A 248 13.34 3.87 25.76
C LEU A 248 13.07 2.41 26.16
N GLU A 249 13.97 1.47 25.87
CA GLU A 249 14.03 0.10 26.40
C GLU A 249 15.08 -0.02 27.52
#